data_1a35dd0070bb5d1aa34fa94c4ee0a5d8
#
_entry.id   1a35dd0070bb5d1aa34fa94c4ee0a5d8
#
_cell.length_a   1.000
_cell.length_b   1.000
_cell.length_c   1.000
_cell.angle_alpha   90.00
_cell.angle_beta   90.00
_cell.angle_gamma   90.00
#
_symmetry.space_group_name_H-M   'P 1'
#
loop_
_entity.id
_entity.type
_entity.pdbx_description
1 polymer ?
#
loop_
_entity_poly.entity_id
_entity_poly.type
_entity_poly.pdbx_seq_one_letter_code
_entity_poly.pdbx_strand_id
1 'polypeptide(L)'
;MKNYRIFVEKHPRFRVEAESLRRELNANLNLDIRELRLLNVYDLFGFSEELLEKTRYSVFGEVVTDSVTDACDLAGQKYIAVEYLPGQFDQRAASAVDCVRLIDPSAEVRIRSSKLLLFDGAVTDEEIARIKRYYINAVESREKDLSVLSDMEQAEVKPVAVLEGFTKMTDAELAPYCAQYGLAMNADDLREVVKY
;
A
#
# COMPACT_ATOMS: atom_id res chain seq x y z
N MET A 1 18.22 12.52 13.39
CA MET A 1 17.78 12.97 12.07
C MET A 1 16.27 13.09 12.10
N LYS A 2 15.71 14.05 11.40
CA LYS A 2 14.26 14.26 11.33
C LYS A 2 13.70 13.36 10.24
N ASN A 3 12.54 12.73 10.46
CA ASN A 3 11.81 12.00 9.43
C ASN A 3 10.89 12.98 8.70
N TYR A 4 10.72 12.78 7.40
CA TYR A 4 9.85 13.63 6.57
C TYR A 4 8.81 12.77 5.88
N ARG A 5 7.67 13.37 5.60
CA ARG A 5 6.65 12.83 4.70
C ARG A 5 6.33 13.88 3.66
N ILE A 6 6.32 13.48 2.40
CA ILE A 6 5.91 14.34 1.29
C ILE A 6 4.78 13.69 0.52
N PHE A 7 3.94 14.53 -0.05
CA PHE A 7 2.78 14.18 -0.85
C PHE A 7 2.99 14.73 -2.26
N VAL A 8 2.90 13.86 -3.25
CA VAL A 8 3.10 14.22 -4.65
C VAL A 8 1.82 13.96 -5.41
N GLU A 9 1.23 15.01 -5.94
CA GLU A 9 -0.02 14.97 -6.69
C GLU A 9 0.17 15.54 -8.08
N LYS A 10 -0.39 14.90 -9.08
CA LYS A 10 -0.45 15.44 -10.43
C LYS A 10 -1.35 16.69 -10.49
N HIS A 11 -0.90 17.73 -11.18
CA HIS A 11 -1.77 18.88 -11.48
C HIS A 11 -3.03 18.44 -12.25
N PRO A 12 -4.15 19.17 -12.17
CA PRO A 12 -5.45 18.74 -12.72
C PRO A 12 -5.41 18.24 -14.16
N ARG A 13 -4.58 18.84 -15.02
CA ARG A 13 -4.44 18.45 -16.43
C ARG A 13 -3.71 17.11 -16.64
N PHE A 14 -3.04 16.59 -15.63
CA PHE A 14 -2.21 15.38 -15.70
C PHE A 14 -2.72 14.24 -14.83
N ARG A 15 -3.92 14.36 -14.23
CA ARG A 15 -4.54 13.37 -13.33
C ARG A 15 -5.11 12.14 -14.05
N VAL A 16 -4.48 11.66 -15.10
CA VAL A 16 -4.99 10.55 -15.94
C VAL A 16 -5.19 9.28 -15.12
N GLU A 17 -4.25 8.93 -14.23
CA GLU A 17 -4.35 7.74 -13.36
C GLU A 17 -5.55 7.85 -12.41
N ALA A 18 -5.72 8.99 -11.73
CA ALA A 18 -6.84 9.23 -10.83
C ALA A 18 -8.20 9.17 -11.55
N GLU A 19 -8.30 9.78 -12.74
CA GLU A 19 -9.50 9.75 -13.54
C GLU A 19 -9.84 8.36 -14.09
N SER A 20 -8.82 7.58 -14.45
CA SER A 20 -8.99 6.18 -14.87
C SER A 20 -9.49 5.33 -13.71
N LEU A 21 -8.86 5.44 -12.54
CA LEU A 21 -9.27 4.72 -11.33
C LEU A 21 -10.69 5.11 -10.90
N ARG A 22 -11.03 6.40 -10.94
CA ARG A 22 -12.39 6.86 -10.61
C ARG A 22 -13.44 6.20 -11.51
N ARG A 23 -13.19 6.15 -12.83
CA ARG A 23 -14.10 5.50 -13.79
C ARG A 23 -14.22 4.00 -13.55
N GLU A 24 -13.09 3.35 -13.23
CA GLU A 24 -13.03 1.93 -12.91
C GLU A 24 -13.84 1.59 -11.66
N LEU A 25 -13.65 2.35 -10.57
CA LEU A 25 -14.39 2.16 -9.32
C LEU A 25 -15.90 2.38 -9.51
N ASN A 26 -16.28 3.42 -10.23
CA ASN A 26 -17.69 3.69 -10.52
C ASN A 26 -18.32 2.56 -11.34
N ALA A 27 -17.63 2.07 -12.38
CA ALA A 27 -18.13 1.00 -13.25
C ALA A 27 -18.23 -0.35 -12.53
N ASN A 28 -17.18 -0.75 -11.81
CA ASN A 28 -17.10 -2.09 -11.22
C ASN A 28 -17.85 -2.22 -9.88
N LEU A 29 -17.95 -1.12 -9.13
CA LEU A 29 -18.60 -1.12 -7.84
C LEU A 29 -19.97 -0.42 -7.86
N ASN A 30 -20.42 0.05 -9.03
CA ASN A 30 -21.66 0.81 -9.20
C ASN A 30 -21.75 1.97 -8.19
N LEU A 31 -20.75 2.87 -8.22
CA LEU A 31 -20.62 4.04 -7.37
C LEU A 31 -20.80 5.33 -8.18
N ASP A 32 -21.00 6.46 -7.51
CA ASP A 32 -21.05 7.80 -8.11
C ASP A 32 -19.99 8.72 -7.50
N ILE A 33 -18.73 8.30 -7.61
CA ILE A 33 -17.57 9.12 -7.19
C ILE A 33 -17.41 10.24 -8.21
N ARG A 34 -17.58 11.48 -7.78
CA ARG A 34 -17.49 12.66 -8.65
C ARG A 34 -16.06 13.12 -8.83
N GLU A 35 -15.28 13.13 -7.74
CA GLU A 35 -13.88 13.47 -7.74
C GLU A 35 -13.06 12.45 -6.96
N LEU A 36 -11.93 12.04 -7.54
CA LEU A 36 -10.90 11.23 -6.91
C LEU A 36 -9.55 11.92 -7.12
N ARG A 37 -8.87 12.19 -6.02
CA ARG A 37 -7.47 12.61 -6.05
C ARG A 37 -6.59 11.45 -5.68
N LEU A 38 -5.50 11.27 -6.42
CA LEU A 38 -4.51 10.22 -6.19
C LEU A 38 -3.15 10.86 -5.94
N LEU A 39 -2.59 10.63 -4.77
CA LEU A 39 -1.29 11.13 -4.37
C LEU A 39 -0.32 9.98 -4.16
N ASN A 40 0.91 10.14 -4.61
CA ASN A 40 2.02 9.31 -4.13
C ASN A 40 2.55 9.94 -2.84
N VAL A 41 2.68 9.11 -1.81
CA VAL A 41 3.18 9.54 -0.50
C VAL A 41 4.54 8.88 -0.28
N TYR A 42 5.53 9.66 0.13
CA TYR A 42 6.85 9.14 0.47
C TYR A 42 7.19 9.46 1.92
N ASP A 43 7.54 8.43 2.66
CA ASP A 43 8.13 8.55 3.99
C ASP A 43 9.66 8.47 3.82
N LEU A 44 10.35 9.50 4.27
CA LEU A 44 11.76 9.75 4.02
C LEU A 44 12.54 9.70 5.34
N PHE A 45 13.54 8.84 5.41
CA PHE A 45 14.37 8.60 6.59
C PHE A 45 15.85 8.81 6.24
N GLY A 46 16.59 9.46 7.14
CA GLY A 46 17.99 9.77 6.92
C GLY A 46 18.23 11.00 6.04
N PHE A 47 17.21 11.76 5.70
CA PHE A 47 17.33 12.99 4.91
C PHE A 47 17.76 14.18 5.78
N SER A 48 18.64 15.01 5.24
CA SER A 48 18.80 16.40 5.67
C SER A 48 17.79 17.29 4.95
N GLU A 49 17.52 18.47 5.49
CA GLU A 49 16.64 19.44 4.85
C GLU A 49 17.19 19.88 3.47
N GLU A 50 18.50 20.03 3.37
CA GLU A 50 19.17 20.36 2.11
C GLU A 50 19.00 19.26 1.06
N LEU A 51 19.16 17.99 1.45
CA LEU A 51 18.98 16.85 0.54
C LEU A 51 17.50 16.75 0.10
N LEU A 52 16.56 16.98 1.02
CA LEU A 52 15.13 16.98 0.70
C LEU A 52 14.81 18.03 -0.36
N GLU A 53 15.28 19.27 -0.20
CA GLU A 53 15.03 20.34 -1.17
C GLU A 53 15.67 20.04 -2.54
N LYS A 54 16.89 19.49 -2.57
CA LYS A 54 17.55 19.09 -3.82
C LYS A 54 16.79 17.98 -4.56
N THR A 55 16.17 17.08 -3.83
CA THR A 55 15.50 15.89 -4.41
C THR A 55 14.02 16.10 -4.69
N ARG A 56 13.40 17.13 -4.14
CA ARG A 56 11.95 17.39 -4.19
C ARG A 56 11.39 17.33 -5.61
N TYR A 57 12.02 17.97 -6.57
CA TYR A 57 11.59 18.02 -7.97
C TYR A 57 12.56 17.35 -8.96
N SER A 58 13.64 16.75 -8.47
CA SER A 58 14.56 15.97 -9.30
C SER A 58 14.38 14.46 -9.15
N VAL A 59 13.74 14.02 -8.03
CA VAL A 59 13.48 12.61 -7.74
C VAL A 59 11.99 12.34 -7.52
N PHE A 60 11.31 13.14 -6.68
CA PHE A 60 9.98 12.82 -6.23
C PHE A 60 8.87 13.37 -7.11
N GLY A 61 9.09 14.47 -7.81
CA GLY A 61 8.12 15.09 -8.70
C GLY A 61 8.75 15.86 -9.84
N GLU A 62 7.94 16.29 -10.78
CA GLU A 62 8.30 17.14 -11.90
C GLU A 62 7.62 18.50 -11.76
N VAL A 63 8.38 19.59 -11.89
CA VAL A 63 7.89 20.98 -11.71
C VAL A 63 6.65 21.28 -12.56
N VAL A 64 6.56 20.72 -13.77
CA VAL A 64 5.49 21.03 -14.73
C VAL A 64 4.22 20.22 -14.45
N THR A 65 4.37 18.99 -13.94
CA THR A 65 3.25 18.03 -13.85
C THR A 65 2.80 17.76 -12.43
N ASP A 66 3.65 18.05 -11.43
CA ASP A 66 3.41 17.65 -10.05
C ASP A 66 3.43 18.83 -9.07
N SER A 67 2.64 18.70 -8.03
CA SER A 67 2.74 19.46 -6.80
C SER A 67 3.33 18.56 -5.72
N VAL A 68 4.42 19.02 -5.08
CA VAL A 68 5.07 18.31 -3.97
C VAL A 68 4.90 19.12 -2.70
N THR A 69 4.21 18.57 -1.70
CA THR A 69 3.87 19.26 -0.44
C THR A 69 4.28 18.44 0.78
N ASP A 70 4.56 19.11 1.90
CA ASP A 70 4.93 18.46 3.16
C ASP A 70 3.71 18.09 4.01
N ALA A 71 2.53 18.53 3.62
CA ALA A 71 1.27 18.23 4.29
C ALA A 71 0.14 18.04 3.27
N CYS A 72 -0.83 17.24 3.64
CA CYS A 72 -2.08 17.07 2.93
C CYS A 72 -3.23 17.30 3.90
N ASP A 73 -4.15 18.19 3.57
CA ASP A 73 -5.35 18.42 4.38
C ASP A 73 -6.31 17.23 4.16
N LEU A 74 -6.52 16.48 5.22
CA LEU A 74 -7.43 15.33 5.26
C LEU A 74 -8.72 15.64 6.04
N ALA A 75 -8.84 16.85 6.59
CA ALA A 75 -9.96 17.19 7.46
C ALA A 75 -11.29 17.13 6.71
N GLY A 76 -12.20 16.31 7.21
CA GLY A 76 -13.53 16.14 6.64
C GLY A 76 -13.57 15.38 5.30
N GLN A 77 -12.45 14.87 4.82
CA GLN A 77 -12.39 14.06 3.61
C GLN A 77 -12.35 12.57 3.93
N LYS A 78 -13.02 11.77 3.11
CA LYS A 78 -12.85 10.32 3.12
C LYS A 78 -11.58 9.96 2.34
N TYR A 79 -10.76 9.07 2.89
CA TYR A 79 -9.54 8.66 2.22
C TYR A 79 -9.20 7.18 2.46
N ILE A 80 -8.36 6.67 1.59
CA ILE A 80 -7.73 5.35 1.74
C ILE A 80 -6.25 5.55 1.47
N ALA A 81 -5.40 5.18 2.42
CA ALA A 81 -3.96 5.11 2.20
C ALA A 81 -3.53 3.65 2.13
N VAL A 82 -2.69 3.32 1.14
CA VAL A 82 -2.27 1.94 0.86
C VAL A 82 -0.76 1.88 0.75
N GLU A 83 -0.14 0.93 1.47
CA GLU A 83 1.29 0.64 1.41
C GLU A 83 1.56 -0.84 1.13
N TYR A 84 2.74 -1.16 0.67
CA TYR A 84 3.18 -2.55 0.55
C TYR A 84 3.32 -3.21 1.93
N LEU A 85 3.05 -4.52 1.97
CA LEU A 85 3.33 -5.33 3.16
C LEU A 85 4.83 -5.38 3.45
N PRO A 86 5.25 -5.50 4.72
CA PRO A 86 6.63 -5.76 5.06
C PRO A 86 7.18 -6.98 4.31
N GLY A 87 8.35 -6.83 3.71
CA GLY A 87 8.99 -7.87 2.88
C GLY A 87 8.58 -7.87 1.40
N GLN A 88 7.58 -7.09 1.01
CA GLN A 88 7.27 -6.87 -0.40
C GLN A 88 8.21 -5.83 -1.02
N PHE A 89 8.53 -6.00 -2.29
CA PHE A 89 9.43 -5.10 -3.01
C PHE A 89 8.70 -3.82 -3.43
N ASP A 90 9.08 -2.70 -2.83
CA ASP A 90 8.62 -1.37 -3.20
C ASP A 90 9.51 -0.78 -4.30
N GLN A 91 9.16 -1.06 -5.56
CA GLN A 91 9.92 -0.59 -6.73
C GLN A 91 10.05 0.93 -6.77
N ARG A 92 8.99 1.66 -6.40
CA ARG A 92 9.00 3.13 -6.42
C ARG A 92 9.97 3.69 -5.39
N ALA A 93 9.97 3.15 -4.18
CA ALA A 93 10.91 3.54 -3.14
C ALA A 93 12.35 3.16 -3.51
N ALA A 94 12.58 1.96 -4.04
CA ALA A 94 13.90 1.51 -4.47
C ALA A 94 14.47 2.41 -5.57
N SER A 95 13.69 2.72 -6.60
CA SER A 95 14.09 3.64 -7.66
C SER A 95 14.39 5.04 -7.14
N ALA A 96 13.59 5.53 -6.18
CA ALA A 96 13.82 6.84 -5.57
C ALA A 96 15.14 6.85 -4.77
N VAL A 97 15.47 5.79 -4.02
CA VAL A 97 16.76 5.65 -3.32
C VAL A 97 17.92 5.71 -4.32
N ASP A 98 17.83 4.99 -5.43
CA ASP A 98 18.88 4.99 -6.46
C ASP A 98 19.05 6.38 -7.08
N CYS A 99 17.96 7.09 -7.38
CA CYS A 99 18.02 8.47 -7.88
C CYS A 99 18.65 9.44 -6.84
N VAL A 100 18.32 9.29 -5.54
CA VAL A 100 18.95 10.09 -4.48
C VAL A 100 20.45 9.85 -4.43
N ARG A 101 20.91 8.60 -4.56
CA ARG A 101 22.33 8.24 -4.57
C ARG A 101 23.10 8.78 -5.80
N LEU A 102 22.40 9.01 -6.92
CA LEU A 102 23.01 9.70 -8.06
C LEU A 102 23.28 11.18 -7.76
N ILE A 103 22.50 11.80 -6.88
CA ILE A 103 22.65 13.20 -6.47
C ILE A 103 23.66 13.33 -5.34
N ASP A 104 23.59 12.42 -4.36
CA ASP A 104 24.51 12.33 -3.23
C ASP A 104 24.89 10.86 -2.98
N PRO A 105 26.06 10.41 -3.51
CA PRO A 105 26.52 9.03 -3.33
C PRO A 105 26.78 8.62 -1.86
N SER A 106 26.93 9.61 -0.97
CA SER A 106 27.17 9.36 0.46
C SER A 106 25.89 9.25 1.28
N ALA A 107 24.72 9.49 0.67
CA ALA A 107 23.45 9.50 1.39
C ALA A 107 23.04 8.10 1.82
N GLU A 108 22.92 7.90 3.13
CA GLU A 108 22.36 6.70 3.74
C GLU A 108 20.87 6.90 4.03
N VAL A 109 20.07 6.87 2.98
CA VAL A 109 18.63 7.13 3.06
C VAL A 109 17.82 5.85 2.96
N ARG A 110 16.65 5.87 3.60
CA ARG A 110 15.58 4.89 3.39
C ARG A 110 14.31 5.62 2.97
N ILE A 111 13.57 5.02 2.07
CA ILE A 111 12.33 5.56 1.54
C ILE A 111 11.27 4.46 1.59
N ARG A 112 10.04 4.83 1.93
CA ARG A 112 8.86 3.99 1.74
C ARG A 112 7.87 4.74 0.89
N SER A 113 7.23 4.07 -0.04
CA SER A 113 6.17 4.67 -0.83
C SER A 113 4.80 4.13 -0.43
N SER A 114 3.80 4.94 -0.66
CA SER A 114 2.40 4.56 -0.51
C SER A 114 1.53 5.40 -1.42
N LYS A 115 0.29 4.97 -1.65
CA LYS A 115 -0.70 5.73 -2.39
C LYS A 115 -1.78 6.23 -1.45
N LEU A 116 -2.21 7.47 -1.65
CA LEU A 116 -3.32 8.09 -0.93
C LEU A 116 -4.42 8.45 -1.92
N LEU A 117 -5.59 7.86 -1.73
CA LEU A 117 -6.81 8.14 -2.45
C LEU A 117 -7.67 9.06 -1.60
N LEU A 118 -8.05 10.22 -2.12
CA LEU A 118 -8.95 11.16 -1.48
C LEU A 118 -10.24 11.25 -2.28
N PHE A 119 -11.34 11.08 -1.61
CA PHE A 119 -12.68 11.08 -2.21
C PHE A 119 -13.42 12.37 -1.86
N ASP A 120 -14.28 12.82 -2.77
CA ASP A 120 -15.24 13.86 -2.46
C ASP A 120 -16.17 13.45 -1.30
N GLY A 121 -16.74 14.43 -0.60
CA GLY A 121 -17.53 14.20 0.62
C GLY A 121 -18.83 13.42 0.43
N ALA A 122 -19.15 12.97 -0.81
CA ALA A 122 -20.36 12.23 -1.11
C ALA A 122 -20.22 10.71 -0.86
N VAL A 123 -19.00 10.20 -0.73
CA VAL A 123 -18.74 8.76 -0.54
C VAL A 123 -19.03 8.35 0.90
N THR A 124 -19.85 7.32 1.09
CA THR A 124 -20.22 6.78 2.41
C THR A 124 -19.13 5.86 3.01
N ASP A 125 -19.22 5.55 4.30
CA ASP A 125 -18.30 4.60 4.95
C ASP A 125 -18.45 3.18 4.40
N GLU A 126 -19.65 2.78 4.00
CA GLU A 126 -19.92 1.48 3.39
C GLU A 126 -19.28 1.39 1.99
N GLU A 127 -19.35 2.46 1.21
CA GLU A 127 -18.69 2.54 -0.08
C GLU A 127 -17.17 2.52 0.07
N ILE A 128 -16.61 3.23 1.03
CA ILE A 128 -15.18 3.16 1.37
C ILE A 128 -14.77 1.72 1.71
N ALA A 129 -15.55 0.99 2.50
CA ALA A 129 -15.25 -0.40 2.82
C ALA A 129 -15.31 -1.32 1.59
N ARG A 130 -16.20 -1.04 0.63
CA ARG A 130 -16.25 -1.77 -0.66
C ARG A 130 -15.04 -1.43 -1.53
N ILE A 131 -14.64 -0.15 -1.60
CA ILE A 131 -13.47 0.29 -2.34
C ILE A 131 -12.20 -0.34 -1.75
N LYS A 132 -12.02 -0.36 -0.43
CA LYS A 132 -10.88 -1.02 0.22
C LYS A 132 -10.76 -2.48 -0.18
N ARG A 133 -11.85 -3.24 -0.16
CA ARG A 133 -11.86 -4.66 -0.57
C ARG A 133 -11.54 -4.89 -2.04
N TYR A 134 -11.85 -3.93 -2.89
CA TYR A 134 -11.56 -3.99 -4.31
C TYR A 134 -10.12 -3.57 -4.63
N TYR A 135 -9.67 -2.48 -4.01
CA TYR A 135 -8.42 -1.82 -4.36
C TYR A 135 -7.19 -2.41 -3.64
N ILE A 136 -7.35 -2.85 -2.39
CA ILE A 136 -6.24 -3.38 -1.60
C ILE A 136 -6.07 -4.88 -1.88
N ASN A 137 -4.95 -5.23 -2.54
CA ASN A 137 -4.57 -6.63 -2.69
C ASN A 137 -3.91 -7.11 -1.38
N ALA A 138 -4.63 -7.90 -0.58
CA ALA A 138 -4.16 -8.37 0.72
C ALA A 138 -2.92 -9.28 0.67
N VAL A 139 -2.51 -9.75 -0.52
CA VAL A 139 -1.29 -10.56 -0.72
C VAL A 139 -0.04 -9.68 -0.73
N GLU A 140 -0.14 -8.44 -1.20
CA GLU A 140 1.01 -7.56 -1.38
C GLU A 140 0.91 -6.22 -0.66
N SER A 141 -0.30 -5.81 -0.25
CA SER A 141 -0.54 -4.49 0.30
C SER A 141 -1.51 -4.49 1.47
N ARG A 142 -1.49 -3.41 2.23
CA ARG A 142 -2.38 -3.16 3.37
C ARG A 142 -2.77 -1.70 3.45
N GLU A 143 -3.78 -1.42 4.27
CA GLU A 143 -4.09 -0.04 4.65
C GLU A 143 -2.94 0.55 5.48
N LYS A 144 -2.56 1.80 5.15
CA LYS A 144 -1.51 2.55 5.85
C LYS A 144 -2.13 3.49 6.85
N ASP A 145 -1.58 3.51 8.06
CA ASP A 145 -1.84 4.56 9.04
C ASP A 145 -0.94 5.78 8.78
N LEU A 146 -1.54 6.86 8.30
CA LEU A 146 -0.82 8.10 8.03
C LEU A 146 -0.41 8.86 9.30
N SER A 147 -0.93 8.53 10.48
CA SER A 147 -0.49 9.13 11.75
C SER A 147 0.91 8.64 12.15
N VAL A 148 1.32 7.48 11.67
CA VAL A 148 2.61 6.85 11.98
C VAL A 148 3.65 7.26 10.94
N LEU A 149 4.77 7.82 11.39
CA LEU A 149 5.96 8.11 10.59
C LEU A 149 7.18 7.47 11.26
N SER A 150 7.37 6.18 11.03
CA SER A 150 8.43 5.38 11.61
C SER A 150 9.21 4.63 10.55
N ASP A 151 10.52 4.56 10.72
CA ASP A 151 11.40 3.76 9.87
C ASP A 151 11.47 2.28 10.31
N MET A 152 10.93 1.98 11.48
CA MET A 152 10.84 0.60 11.97
C MET A 152 9.74 -0.15 11.22
N GLU A 153 10.12 -1.24 10.59
CA GLU A 153 9.14 -2.20 10.12
C GLU A 153 8.51 -2.89 11.33
N GLN A 154 7.26 -2.59 11.57
CA GLN A 154 6.44 -3.38 12.48
C GLN A 154 5.98 -4.65 11.73
N ALA A 155 6.93 -5.54 11.44
CA ALA A 155 6.58 -6.90 11.10
C ALA A 155 6.20 -7.59 12.41
N GLU A 156 4.92 -7.75 12.68
CA GLU A 156 4.45 -8.68 13.68
C GLU A 156 4.81 -10.08 13.19
N VAL A 157 5.94 -10.60 13.63
CA VAL A 157 6.31 -11.99 13.37
C VAL A 157 5.36 -12.84 14.21
N LYS A 158 4.25 -13.25 13.63
CA LYS A 158 3.37 -14.22 14.27
C LYS A 158 4.09 -15.57 14.26
N PRO A 159 4.15 -16.27 15.39
CA PRO A 159 4.69 -17.62 15.41
C PRO A 159 3.85 -18.48 14.44
N VAL A 160 4.54 -19.38 13.73
CA VAL A 160 3.85 -20.34 12.86
C VAL A 160 2.89 -21.15 13.71
N ALA A 161 1.62 -21.16 13.33
CA ALA A 161 0.61 -21.92 14.04
C ALA A 161 0.87 -23.42 13.86
N VAL A 162 0.90 -24.16 14.96
CA VAL A 162 0.94 -25.61 14.94
C VAL A 162 -0.51 -26.09 14.84
N LEU A 163 -0.81 -26.87 13.83
CA LEU A 163 -2.13 -27.46 13.61
C LEU A 163 -2.24 -28.73 14.48
N GLU A 164 -2.66 -28.56 15.74
CA GLU A 164 -2.83 -29.68 16.65
C GLU A 164 -3.89 -30.66 16.13
N GLY A 165 -3.55 -31.94 16.13
CA GLY A 165 -4.43 -33.02 15.70
C GLY A 165 -4.52 -33.23 14.18
N PHE A 166 -3.88 -32.40 13.37
CA PHE A 166 -3.91 -32.52 11.90
C PHE A 166 -3.45 -33.91 11.42
N THR A 167 -2.36 -34.44 11.97
CA THR A 167 -1.83 -35.79 11.64
C THR A 167 -2.72 -36.95 12.10
N LYS A 168 -3.83 -36.68 12.80
CA LYS A 168 -4.80 -37.69 13.26
C LYS A 168 -6.16 -37.54 12.57
N MET A 169 -6.30 -36.63 11.61
CA MET A 169 -7.53 -36.40 10.89
C MET A 169 -7.90 -37.61 10.05
N THR A 170 -9.18 -37.95 10.07
CA THR A 170 -9.78 -38.98 9.21
C THR A 170 -10.08 -38.42 7.83
N ASP A 171 -10.24 -39.28 6.83
CA ASP A 171 -10.62 -38.90 5.47
C ASP A 171 -11.88 -38.03 5.41
N ALA A 172 -12.85 -38.28 6.32
CA ALA A 172 -14.09 -37.53 6.41
C ALA A 172 -13.87 -36.09 6.90
N GLU A 173 -12.77 -35.83 7.63
CA GLU A 173 -12.43 -34.52 8.18
C GLU A 173 -11.53 -33.71 7.22
N LEU A 174 -10.77 -34.40 6.37
CA LEU A 174 -9.84 -33.73 5.44
C LEU A 174 -10.57 -32.91 4.35
N ALA A 175 -11.66 -33.40 3.80
CA ALA A 175 -12.39 -32.68 2.75
C ALA A 175 -13.02 -31.36 3.27
N PRO A 176 -13.74 -31.33 4.43
CA PRO A 176 -14.21 -30.09 5.04
C PRO A 176 -13.06 -29.13 5.41
N TYR A 177 -11.94 -29.67 5.90
CA TYR A 177 -10.74 -28.88 6.23
C TYR A 177 -10.19 -28.15 4.99
N CYS A 178 -10.07 -28.85 3.87
CA CYS A 178 -9.65 -28.28 2.59
C CYS A 178 -10.53 -27.09 2.18
N ALA A 179 -11.85 -27.28 2.26
CA ALA A 179 -12.83 -26.26 1.90
C ALA A 179 -12.78 -25.04 2.86
N GLN A 180 -12.63 -25.30 4.17
CA GLN A 180 -12.57 -24.25 5.19
C GLN A 180 -11.38 -23.32 5.01
N TYR A 181 -10.22 -23.86 4.66
CA TYR A 181 -8.98 -23.08 4.49
C TYR A 181 -8.68 -22.70 3.04
N GLY A 182 -9.58 -23.06 2.10
CA GLY A 182 -9.41 -22.74 0.68
C GLY A 182 -8.12 -23.31 0.07
N LEU A 183 -7.71 -24.50 0.54
CA LEU A 183 -6.48 -25.14 0.05
C LEU A 183 -6.67 -25.60 -1.38
N ALA A 184 -5.71 -25.28 -2.26
CA ALA A 184 -5.67 -25.76 -3.64
C ALA A 184 -5.13 -27.21 -3.69
N MET A 185 -5.73 -28.09 -2.89
CA MET A 185 -5.38 -29.51 -2.73
C MET A 185 -6.63 -30.36 -2.78
N ASN A 186 -6.51 -31.62 -3.20
CA ASN A 186 -7.55 -32.61 -3.08
C ASN A 186 -7.34 -33.47 -1.81
N ALA A 187 -8.27 -34.37 -1.53
CA ALA A 187 -8.21 -35.22 -0.33
C ALA A 187 -7.01 -36.19 -0.35
N ASP A 188 -6.57 -36.62 -1.56
CA ASP A 188 -5.41 -37.51 -1.69
C ASP A 188 -4.11 -36.77 -1.39
N ASP A 189 -3.99 -35.52 -1.84
CA ASP A 189 -2.84 -34.66 -1.52
C ASP A 189 -2.74 -34.45 0.00
N LEU A 190 -3.86 -34.16 0.68
CA LEU A 190 -3.88 -34.00 2.12
C LEU A 190 -3.55 -35.28 2.89
N ARG A 191 -3.97 -36.47 2.38
CA ARG A 191 -3.57 -37.74 2.99
C ARG A 191 -2.06 -37.94 2.98
N GLU A 192 -1.40 -37.52 1.90
CA GLU A 192 0.05 -37.58 1.87
C GLU A 192 0.68 -36.60 2.88
N VAL A 193 0.15 -35.39 3.01
CA VAL A 193 0.66 -34.41 4.01
C VAL A 193 0.47 -34.91 5.45
N VAL A 194 -0.68 -35.57 5.76
CA VAL A 194 -0.95 -36.13 7.11
C VAL A 194 0.02 -37.23 7.52
N LYS A 195 0.67 -37.93 6.55
CA LYS A 195 1.65 -38.98 6.84
C LYS A 195 3.00 -38.47 7.33
N TYR A 196 3.29 -37.17 7.14
CA TYR A 196 4.56 -36.56 7.54
C TYR A 196 4.40 -35.73 8.82
#